data_a5ec353bc0ac82ec5ee705b567dc537b
#
_entry.id   a5ec353bc0ac82ec5ee705b567dc537b
#
_cell.length_a   1.000
_cell.length_b   1.000
_cell.length_c   1.000
_cell.angle_alpha   90.00
_cell.angle_beta   90.00
_cell.angle_gamma   90.00
#
_symmetry.space_group_name_H-M   'P 1'
#
loop_
_entity.id
_entity.type
_entity.pdbx_description
1 polymer ?
#
loop_
_entity_poly.entity_id
_entity_poly.type
_entity_poly.pdbx_seq_one_letter_code
_entity_poly.pdbx_strand_id
1 'polypeptide(L)'
;MTDEDFIDPIESMEETSLPENGLVETTSERYIDEEGATTAIQKSLMRLGFINFDGNSADNSTSNAMVSAEHRQHFRRDVYVGIHDIEQNIDFLGRVVEGPFHSPHEVGIDSAITRTTILHPDRTQFRPSYYVEGTIEILGQLTEGERLIPSPTRPRPYSEVYIFPPERLQRYLDISGTFNLGLLMGYEGIPVKADVASKNFLPRNVGIFGTVGSGKSNTTQVLIEEATSAGWAVIVVDVEGEYVRMNEATQEKNLINILSRKFGLEPFGIENFSVYVPQSGHSEAQDPLRFKVPFSELDPFVLSELMELSEPQSRLLEAVMERANNTSTSTGNRLGVLSPQNNQTARRRFTFQDIIDGLQPERLVPRGTPDIVINTLRAKLIRLGRSQMLDWNATNTTAELPIDDLLIGGRLSVLDVSETDDKSRNIAISYTLQAIFDRVIGVDEGQKMPNGIVRPKVLVVIEEVHTFVSRSTASKMRSVLDNLQVISRRGRKRWMSLVIVSQQPGHVPDELFELANTRFIHQLKSVNNLAPVKQTTGGVHEALWSNIPSLGPGQCLVTGAVFKNPLFVEIRPAKSKRMFTS
;
A
#
# COMPACT_ATOMS: atom_id res chain seq x y z
N MET A 1 -36.80 78.01 15.98
CA MET A 1 -35.62 78.28 16.80
C MET A 1 -34.61 77.19 16.34
N THR A 2 -33.98 77.50 15.31
CA THR A 2 -32.58 77.84 14.99
C THR A 2 -31.74 76.55 15.05
N ASP A 3 -31.44 75.87 13.94
CA ASP A 3 -30.43 76.15 12.86
C ASP A 3 -29.00 76.30 13.41
N GLU A 4 -28.13 75.75 12.66
CA GLU A 4 -26.64 75.86 12.61
C GLU A 4 -25.92 74.68 13.25
N ASP A 5 -24.97 73.99 12.69
CA ASP A 5 -24.12 74.12 11.52
C ASP A 5 -23.35 72.79 11.37
N PHE A 6 -23.28 72.18 10.19
CA PHE A 6 -22.23 71.23 9.88
C PHE A 6 -21.69 71.55 8.48
N ILE A 7 -20.55 72.18 8.48
CA ILE A 7 -19.76 72.44 7.29
C ILE A 7 -18.75 71.30 7.16
N ASP A 8 -18.84 70.60 6.05
CA ASP A 8 -17.77 69.73 5.53
C ASP A 8 -16.64 70.57 4.93
N PRO A 9 -15.39 70.16 5.10
CA PRO A 9 -14.37 70.49 4.13
C PRO A 9 -13.91 69.25 3.36
N ILE A 10 -14.32 69.15 2.13
CA ILE A 10 -13.63 68.34 1.11
C ILE A 10 -12.34 69.03 0.79
N GLU A 11 -11.24 68.55 1.32
CA GLU A 11 -9.89 68.92 0.84
C GLU A 11 -9.53 68.01 -0.32
N SER A 12 -9.25 68.68 -1.46
CA SER A 12 -8.75 68.18 -2.71
C SER A 12 -7.49 67.35 -2.51
N MET A 13 -7.57 66.06 -2.85
CA MET A 13 -6.36 65.28 -3.13
C MET A 13 -5.95 65.49 -4.59
N GLU A 14 -4.81 66.13 -4.76
CA GLU A 14 -4.09 66.28 -6.01
C GLU A 14 -3.82 64.90 -6.63
N GLU A 15 -4.15 64.78 -7.92
CA GLU A 15 -3.71 63.68 -8.80
C GLU A 15 -2.17 63.68 -8.90
N THR A 16 -1.53 62.75 -8.19
CA THR A 16 -0.15 62.41 -8.47
C THR A 16 -0.13 61.30 -9.53
N SER A 17 0.31 61.71 -10.70
CA SER A 17 0.64 60.87 -11.85
C SER A 17 1.55 59.69 -11.46
N LEU A 18 1.12 58.47 -11.74
CA LEU A 18 1.95 57.28 -11.71
C LEU A 18 3.03 57.37 -12.80
N PRO A 19 4.30 57.09 -12.51
CA PRO A 19 5.32 57.04 -13.55
C PRO A 19 5.16 55.76 -14.37
N GLU A 20 5.05 55.95 -15.68
CA GLU A 20 5.21 54.89 -16.67
C GLU A 20 6.66 54.37 -16.68
N ASN A 21 6.76 53.04 -16.77
CA ASN A 21 7.98 52.29 -17.06
C ASN A 21 9.09 52.31 -15.98
N GLY A 22 8.94 51.39 -15.05
CA GLY A 22 10.04 50.92 -14.19
C GLY A 22 10.09 49.41 -14.19
N LEU A 23 11.13 48.85 -14.78
CA LEU A 23 11.57 47.47 -14.56
C LEU A 23 11.42 47.15 -13.06
N VAL A 24 10.69 46.09 -12.73
CA VAL A 24 10.64 45.58 -11.37
C VAL A 24 12.05 45.09 -11.04
N GLU A 25 12.84 45.94 -10.45
CA GLU A 25 14.05 45.54 -9.77
C GLU A 25 13.66 44.55 -8.67
N THR A 26 14.19 43.38 -8.79
CA THR A 26 14.15 42.34 -7.77
C THR A 26 14.56 42.93 -6.42
N THR A 27 13.59 43.09 -5.52
CA THR A 27 13.84 43.49 -4.13
C THR A 27 14.59 42.38 -3.39
N SER A 28 15.82 42.11 -3.79
CA SER A 28 16.71 41.16 -3.12
C SER A 28 17.46 41.73 -1.92
N GLU A 29 17.23 43.00 -1.52
CA GLU A 29 18.10 43.67 -0.55
C GLU A 29 17.45 44.03 0.80
N ARG A 30 16.20 43.62 1.10
CA ARG A 30 15.50 44.09 2.33
C ARG A 30 15.40 43.14 3.50
N TYR A 31 15.96 41.96 3.44
CA TYR A 31 15.89 41.00 4.55
C TYR A 31 17.27 40.41 4.89
N ILE A 32 18.19 41.25 5.28
CA ILE A 32 19.31 40.87 6.12
C ILE A 32 18.96 41.39 7.50
N ASP A 33 18.50 40.54 8.40
CA ASP A 33 18.53 40.85 9.82
C ASP A 33 20.01 41.03 10.22
N GLU A 34 20.27 42.02 11.08
CA GLU A 34 21.62 42.32 11.57
C GLU A 34 22.30 41.14 12.29
N GLU A 35 21.59 40.00 12.52
CA GLU A 35 22.10 38.79 13.15
C GLU A 35 22.40 37.63 12.19
N GLY A 36 22.21 37.77 10.88
CA GLY A 36 22.63 36.75 9.90
C GLY A 36 21.80 35.42 9.92
N ALA A 37 20.65 35.42 10.57
CA ALA A 37 19.72 34.26 10.56
C ALA A 37 19.05 34.15 9.20
N THR A 38 19.41 33.12 8.46
CA THR A 38 18.83 32.77 7.16
C THR A 38 17.50 32.06 7.39
N THR A 39 16.38 32.68 7.00
CA THR A 39 15.09 32.01 7.00
C THR A 39 15.10 30.77 6.09
N ALA A 40 14.37 29.71 6.45
CA ALA A 40 14.34 28.46 5.68
C ALA A 40 13.81 28.64 4.25
N ILE A 41 13.04 29.71 4.00
CA ILE A 41 12.61 30.17 2.67
C ILE A 41 13.53 31.33 2.25
N GLN A 42 14.67 31.01 1.64
CA GLN A 42 15.60 32.04 1.20
C GLN A 42 15.24 32.64 -0.15
N LYS A 43 15.24 33.99 -0.16
CA LYS A 43 15.60 34.94 -1.23
C LYS A 43 15.65 34.39 -2.66
N SER A 44 14.79 34.91 -3.50
CA SER A 44 14.58 34.70 -4.94
C SER A 44 13.43 33.79 -5.33
N LEU A 45 12.57 33.38 -4.41
CA LEU A 45 11.42 32.59 -4.77
C LEU A 45 10.31 33.50 -5.31
N MET A 46 9.67 33.06 -6.40
CA MET A 46 8.56 33.79 -6.99
C MET A 46 7.37 33.79 -6.03
N ARG A 47 7.02 34.99 -5.53
CA ARG A 47 5.82 35.18 -4.73
C ARG A 47 4.59 35.01 -5.60
N LEU A 48 3.69 34.15 -5.18
CA LEU A 48 2.43 33.87 -5.86
C LEU A 48 1.30 34.78 -5.40
N GLY A 49 1.25 35.04 -4.08
CA GLY A 49 0.17 35.75 -3.45
C GLY A 49 0.29 35.75 -1.93
N PHE A 50 -0.85 35.79 -1.24
CA PHE A 50 -0.93 35.90 0.22
C PHE A 50 -2.00 34.98 0.78
N ILE A 51 -1.84 34.64 2.08
CA ILE A 51 -2.89 33.99 2.86
C ILE A 51 -4.01 35.01 3.10
N ASN A 52 -5.22 34.62 2.78
CA ASN A 52 -6.43 35.42 2.98
C ASN A 52 -7.01 35.19 4.38
N PHE A 53 -7.96 36.01 4.76
CA PHE A 53 -8.76 35.79 5.96
C PHE A 53 -9.54 34.47 5.84
N ASP A 54 -9.67 33.78 6.96
CA ASP A 54 -10.48 32.57 7.03
C ASP A 54 -11.95 32.95 6.88
N GLY A 55 -12.60 32.39 5.89
CA GLY A 55 -14.05 32.42 5.80
C GLY A 55 -14.71 31.53 6.87
N ASN A 56 -15.97 31.21 6.71
CA ASN A 56 -16.80 30.54 7.69
C ASN A 56 -16.44 29.09 8.09
N SER A 57 -15.34 28.51 7.61
CA SER A 57 -15.00 27.12 7.95
C SER A 57 -13.51 26.87 7.87
N ALA A 58 -12.79 27.35 8.85
CA ALA A 58 -11.39 26.96 8.95
C ALA A 58 -11.25 25.65 9.70
N ASP A 59 -10.95 24.60 9.00
CA ASP A 59 -10.26 23.45 9.58
C ASP A 59 -8.88 23.92 10.03
N ASN A 60 -8.44 23.53 11.23
CA ASN A 60 -7.14 23.95 11.79
C ASN A 60 -5.93 23.53 10.93
N SER A 61 -6.13 22.69 9.94
CA SER A 61 -5.09 22.19 9.03
C SER A 61 -5.04 22.93 7.68
N THR A 62 -5.96 23.86 7.41
CA THR A 62 -6.05 24.55 6.12
C THR A 62 -6.02 26.07 6.24
N SER A 63 -5.57 26.74 5.19
CA SER A 63 -5.63 28.20 5.03
C SER A 63 -6.03 28.55 3.60
N ASN A 64 -6.78 29.63 3.44
CA ASN A 64 -7.15 30.14 2.13
C ASN A 64 -6.08 31.07 1.61
N ALA A 65 -5.74 30.94 0.33
CA ALA A 65 -4.78 31.83 -0.34
C ALA A 65 -5.42 32.59 -1.49
N MET A 66 -4.96 33.80 -1.69
CA MET A 66 -5.28 34.67 -2.80
C MET A 66 -4.03 34.90 -3.64
N VAL A 67 -4.08 34.57 -4.91
CA VAL A 67 -2.94 34.51 -5.83
C VAL A 67 -3.23 35.40 -7.06
N SER A 68 -2.24 36.13 -7.55
CA SER A 68 -2.35 36.91 -8.77
C SER A 68 -2.75 36.03 -9.97
N ALA A 69 -3.61 36.53 -10.85
CA ALA A 69 -4.01 35.84 -12.06
C ALA A 69 -2.83 35.46 -12.97
N GLU A 70 -1.74 36.24 -12.93
CA GLU A 70 -0.51 35.99 -13.69
C GLU A 70 0.17 34.69 -13.24
N HIS A 71 0.05 34.35 -11.96
CA HIS A 71 0.68 33.19 -11.35
C HIS A 71 -0.21 31.95 -11.27
N ARG A 72 -1.42 32.00 -11.86
CA ARG A 72 -2.42 30.89 -11.81
C ARG A 72 -1.84 29.54 -12.24
N GLN A 73 -0.92 29.52 -13.21
CA GLN A 73 -0.32 28.28 -13.70
C GLN A 73 0.57 27.57 -12.65
N HIS A 74 1.06 28.29 -11.66
CA HIS A 74 1.88 27.79 -10.58
C HIS A 74 1.08 27.42 -9.33
N PHE A 75 -0.19 27.85 -9.28
CA PHE A 75 -1.10 27.55 -8.16
C PHE A 75 -2.17 26.56 -8.62
N ARG A 76 -1.78 25.30 -8.69
CA ARG A 76 -2.64 24.20 -9.12
C ARG A 76 -2.75 23.16 -8.01
N ARG A 77 -3.81 22.36 -8.04
CA ARG A 77 -4.01 21.26 -7.10
C ARG A 77 -2.77 20.35 -7.05
N ASP A 78 -2.46 19.88 -5.86
CA ASP A 78 -1.31 19.03 -5.52
C ASP A 78 0.08 19.68 -5.69
N VAL A 79 0.14 21.00 -5.95
CA VAL A 79 1.40 21.76 -5.92
C VAL A 79 1.75 22.10 -4.47
N TYR A 80 3.05 21.99 -4.15
CA TYR A 80 3.59 22.39 -2.85
C TYR A 80 4.03 23.85 -2.89
N VAL A 81 3.67 24.56 -1.84
CA VAL A 81 3.98 26.00 -1.67
C VAL A 81 4.66 26.25 -0.33
N GLY A 82 5.57 27.21 -0.32
CA GLY A 82 6.11 27.76 0.92
C GLY A 82 5.25 28.93 1.38
N ILE A 83 5.08 29.09 2.69
CA ILE A 83 4.34 30.21 3.28
C ILE A 83 5.22 30.82 4.34
N HIS A 84 5.44 32.15 4.27
CA HIS A 84 6.22 32.90 5.23
C HIS A 84 5.31 33.83 6.04
N ASP A 85 5.20 33.56 7.34
CA ASP A 85 4.54 34.48 8.29
C ASP A 85 5.56 35.52 8.77
N ILE A 86 5.47 36.72 8.21
CA ILE A 86 6.43 37.83 8.46
C ILE A 86 6.46 38.24 9.92
N GLU A 87 5.30 38.25 10.60
CA GLU A 87 5.23 38.75 11.98
C GLU A 87 5.79 37.75 13.01
N GLN A 88 5.66 36.45 12.73
CA GLN A 88 6.20 35.39 13.60
C GLN A 88 7.56 34.90 13.15
N ASN A 89 8.00 35.27 11.96
CA ASN A 89 9.19 34.74 11.31
C ASN A 89 9.19 33.20 11.25
N ILE A 90 8.03 32.64 10.82
CA ILE A 90 7.83 31.19 10.72
C ILE A 90 7.53 30.84 9.27
N ASP A 91 8.24 29.81 8.80
CA ASP A 91 8.04 29.25 7.47
C ASP A 91 7.21 27.96 7.56
N PHE A 92 6.25 27.80 6.66
CA PHE A 92 5.41 26.60 6.56
C PHE A 92 5.55 25.97 5.18
N LEU A 93 5.39 24.65 5.13
CA LEU A 93 5.14 23.91 3.90
C LEU A 93 3.65 23.64 3.79
N GLY A 94 3.07 24.03 2.67
CA GLY A 94 1.69 23.75 2.34
C GLY A 94 1.54 22.99 1.03
N ARG A 95 0.37 22.39 0.83
CA ARG A 95 -0.06 21.76 -0.42
C ARG A 95 -1.39 22.35 -0.86
N VAL A 96 -1.52 22.75 -2.10
CA VAL A 96 -2.80 23.23 -2.66
C VAL A 96 -3.74 22.03 -2.79
N VAL A 97 -4.85 22.03 -2.06
CA VAL A 97 -5.83 20.93 -2.03
C VAL A 97 -7.11 21.26 -2.78
N GLU A 98 -7.49 22.54 -2.86
CA GLU A 98 -8.67 23.00 -3.59
C GLU A 98 -8.36 24.24 -4.42
N GLY A 99 -9.05 24.40 -5.51
CA GLY A 99 -8.85 25.48 -6.48
C GLY A 99 -8.02 25.01 -7.68
N PRO A 100 -7.57 25.93 -8.55
CA PRO A 100 -7.80 27.38 -8.50
C PRO A 100 -9.24 27.79 -8.81
N PHE A 101 -9.81 28.67 -7.98
CA PHE A 101 -11.07 29.36 -8.24
C PHE A 101 -10.77 30.77 -8.75
N HIS A 102 -11.57 31.28 -9.67
CA HIS A 102 -11.37 32.61 -10.25
C HIS A 102 -12.40 33.58 -9.69
N SER A 103 -11.95 34.58 -8.99
CA SER A 103 -12.81 35.63 -8.41
C SER A 103 -12.53 36.97 -9.03
N PRO A 104 -13.57 37.73 -9.49
CA PRO A 104 -13.38 39.02 -10.11
C PRO A 104 -12.97 40.08 -9.06
N HIS A 105 -12.07 40.98 -9.44
CA HIS A 105 -11.81 42.20 -8.66
C HIS A 105 -13.00 43.16 -8.78
N GLU A 106 -13.47 43.70 -7.65
CA GLU A 106 -14.42 44.83 -7.54
C GLU A 106 -15.80 44.62 -8.20
N VAL A 107 -16.01 43.56 -8.95
CA VAL A 107 -17.23 43.31 -9.73
C VAL A 107 -17.86 42.00 -9.24
N GLY A 108 -19.10 42.07 -8.81
CA GLY A 108 -19.85 40.85 -8.40
C GLY A 108 -19.96 39.84 -9.55
N ILE A 109 -19.95 38.55 -9.22
CA ILE A 109 -20.06 37.43 -10.19
C ILE A 109 -21.27 37.60 -11.11
N ASP A 110 -22.38 38.14 -10.60
CA ASP A 110 -23.64 38.36 -11.30
C ASP A 110 -23.80 39.78 -11.86
N SER A 111 -22.75 40.58 -11.92
CA SER A 111 -22.84 41.93 -12.43
C SER A 111 -23.23 41.98 -13.91
N ALA A 112 -23.90 43.04 -14.32
CA ALA A 112 -24.23 43.27 -15.75
C ALA A 112 -23.00 43.29 -16.65
N ILE A 113 -21.87 43.81 -16.16
CA ILE A 113 -20.60 43.86 -16.87
C ILE A 113 -20.07 42.44 -17.10
N THR A 114 -20.05 41.58 -16.09
CA THR A 114 -19.61 40.18 -16.20
C THR A 114 -20.49 39.42 -17.18
N ARG A 115 -21.81 39.56 -17.09
CA ARG A 115 -22.75 38.92 -18.01
C ARG A 115 -22.55 39.40 -19.45
N THR A 116 -22.40 40.71 -19.66
CA THR A 116 -22.18 41.30 -21.00
C THR A 116 -20.86 40.80 -21.59
N THR A 117 -19.78 40.74 -20.79
CA THR A 117 -18.48 40.25 -21.25
C THR A 117 -18.53 38.78 -21.66
N ILE A 118 -19.28 37.94 -20.92
CA ILE A 118 -19.44 36.52 -21.24
C ILE A 118 -20.31 36.32 -22.50
N LEU A 119 -21.45 37.05 -22.61
CA LEU A 119 -22.40 36.90 -23.69
C LEU A 119 -21.93 37.52 -25.01
N HIS A 120 -21.15 38.58 -24.96
CA HIS A 120 -20.69 39.35 -26.11
C HIS A 120 -19.18 39.66 -26.04
N PRO A 121 -18.28 38.66 -26.04
CA PRO A 121 -16.84 38.83 -25.82
C PRO A 121 -16.18 39.75 -26.87
N ASP A 122 -16.76 39.81 -28.08
CA ASP A 122 -16.23 40.64 -29.21
C ASP A 122 -16.68 42.09 -29.13
N ARG A 123 -17.67 42.43 -28.31
CA ARG A 123 -18.25 43.78 -28.20
C ARG A 123 -17.82 44.53 -26.96
N THR A 124 -17.18 43.84 -26.00
CA THR A 124 -16.72 44.43 -24.78
C THR A 124 -15.23 44.72 -24.83
N GLN A 125 -14.86 45.98 -24.78
CA GLN A 125 -13.45 46.40 -24.62
C GLN A 125 -12.91 46.22 -23.19
N PHE A 126 -13.79 46.12 -22.21
CA PHE A 126 -13.46 45.96 -20.80
C PHE A 126 -13.65 44.54 -20.36
N ARG A 127 -12.56 43.90 -19.91
CA ARG A 127 -12.60 42.61 -19.24
C ARG A 127 -12.23 42.83 -17.78
N PRO A 128 -13.10 42.48 -16.81
CA PRO A 128 -12.79 42.62 -15.40
C PRO A 128 -11.50 41.86 -15.07
N SER A 129 -10.60 42.48 -14.34
CA SER A 129 -9.47 41.78 -13.75
C SER A 129 -9.97 40.78 -12.71
N TYR A 130 -9.19 39.74 -12.46
CA TYR A 130 -9.53 38.71 -11.51
C TYR A 130 -8.28 38.24 -10.76
N TYR A 131 -8.50 37.63 -9.62
CA TYR A 131 -7.50 36.91 -8.87
C TYR A 131 -7.90 35.43 -8.75
N VAL A 132 -6.99 34.63 -8.21
CA VAL A 132 -7.17 33.20 -8.03
C VAL A 132 -7.22 32.90 -6.54
N GLU A 133 -8.20 32.14 -6.14
CA GLU A 133 -8.35 31.66 -4.77
C GLU A 133 -8.17 30.13 -4.70
N GLY A 134 -7.72 29.66 -3.56
CA GLY A 134 -7.68 28.22 -3.29
C GLY A 134 -7.31 27.92 -1.84
N THR A 135 -7.49 26.67 -1.48
CA THR A 135 -7.23 26.16 -0.13
C THR A 135 -5.89 25.44 -0.11
N ILE A 136 -5.06 25.78 0.85
CA ILE A 136 -3.76 25.16 1.12
C ILE A 136 -3.88 24.35 2.42
N GLU A 137 -3.57 23.05 2.35
CA GLU A 137 -3.34 22.21 3.53
C GLU A 137 -1.96 22.51 4.10
N ILE A 138 -1.89 22.83 5.38
CA ILE A 138 -0.63 23.12 6.08
C ILE A 138 -0.03 21.81 6.56
N LEU A 139 1.07 21.39 5.95
CA LEU A 139 1.75 20.14 6.26
C LEU A 139 2.63 20.23 7.52
N GLY A 140 3.12 21.42 7.84
CA GLY A 140 3.93 21.68 9.02
C GLY A 140 4.82 22.90 8.89
N GLN A 141 5.60 23.18 9.94
CA GLN A 141 6.61 24.23 9.96
C GLN A 141 7.95 23.70 9.44
N LEU A 142 8.62 24.54 8.67
CA LEU A 142 9.97 24.30 8.20
C LEU A 142 10.99 24.68 9.29
N THR A 143 12.04 23.87 9.45
CA THR A 143 13.11 24.14 10.40
C THR A 143 14.45 24.28 9.67
N GLU A 144 15.42 24.96 10.29
CA GLU A 144 16.78 25.12 9.76
C GLU A 144 17.48 23.77 9.45
N GLY A 145 17.13 22.70 10.18
CA GLY A 145 17.62 21.34 9.95
C GLY A 145 16.94 20.61 8.77
N GLU A 146 16.27 21.33 7.87
CA GLU A 146 15.51 20.76 6.74
C GLU A 146 14.50 19.69 7.14
N ARG A 147 13.85 19.89 8.29
CA ARG A 147 12.81 18.99 8.82
C ARG A 147 11.48 19.69 8.85
N LEU A 148 10.45 18.92 8.53
CA LEU A 148 9.05 19.32 8.71
C LEU A 148 8.59 18.86 10.09
N ILE A 149 8.14 19.81 10.91
CA ILE A 149 7.56 19.52 12.23
C ILE A 149 6.09 19.90 12.26
N PRO A 150 5.24 19.20 13.04
CA PRO A 150 3.85 19.59 13.21
C PRO A 150 3.73 21.02 13.69
N SER A 151 2.85 21.81 13.07
CA SER A 151 2.62 23.18 13.49
C SER A 151 1.47 23.29 14.48
N PRO A 152 1.66 23.93 15.64
CA PRO A 152 0.57 24.23 16.56
C PRO A 152 -0.26 25.43 16.11
N THR A 153 0.24 26.22 15.15
CA THR A 153 -0.40 27.42 14.63
C THR A 153 -0.55 27.35 13.12
N ARG A 154 -1.42 28.19 12.56
CA ARG A 154 -1.56 28.40 11.11
C ARG A 154 -0.90 29.71 10.70
N PRO A 155 -0.51 29.85 9.40
CA PRO A 155 -0.10 31.13 8.86
C PRO A 155 -1.21 32.17 9.07
N ARG A 156 -0.84 33.38 9.43
CA ARG A 156 -1.76 34.51 9.58
C ARG A 156 -2.18 35.07 8.23
N PRO A 157 -3.28 35.82 8.17
CA PRO A 157 -3.60 36.63 6.99
C PRO A 157 -2.42 37.52 6.60
N TYR A 158 -2.25 37.72 5.31
CA TYR A 158 -1.12 38.43 4.68
C TYR A 158 0.24 37.72 4.76
N SER A 159 0.35 36.50 5.30
CA SER A 159 1.55 35.68 5.12
C SER A 159 1.78 35.44 3.63
N GLU A 160 3.03 35.57 3.19
CA GLU A 160 3.39 35.49 1.78
C GLU A 160 3.43 34.03 1.31
N VAL A 161 2.87 33.75 0.13
CA VAL A 161 2.85 32.41 -0.50
C VAL A 161 3.83 32.40 -1.67
N TYR A 162 4.76 31.43 -1.66
CA TYR A 162 5.82 31.28 -2.66
C TYR A 162 5.80 29.92 -3.33
N ILE A 163 6.37 29.81 -4.52
CA ILE A 163 6.70 28.51 -5.11
C ILE A 163 7.75 27.85 -4.24
N PHE A 164 7.45 26.65 -3.75
CA PHE A 164 8.43 25.88 -2.99
C PHE A 164 9.45 25.22 -3.94
N PRO A 165 10.78 25.31 -3.67
CA PRO A 165 11.80 24.74 -4.52
C PRO A 165 11.67 23.23 -4.63
N PRO A 166 11.48 22.66 -5.84
CA PRO A 166 11.27 21.21 -6.03
C PRO A 166 12.42 20.37 -5.45
N GLU A 167 13.67 20.82 -5.56
CA GLU A 167 14.86 20.12 -5.08
C GLU A 167 14.90 19.95 -3.56
N ARG A 168 14.18 20.78 -2.81
CA ARG A 168 14.09 20.69 -1.35
C ARG A 168 12.94 19.77 -0.89
N LEU A 169 11.93 19.52 -1.73
CA LEU A 169 10.76 18.72 -1.37
C LEU A 169 11.14 17.31 -0.90
N GLN A 170 12.13 16.69 -1.53
CA GLN A 170 12.55 15.33 -1.21
C GLN A 170 12.97 15.18 0.26
N ARG A 171 13.63 16.18 0.82
CA ARG A 171 14.08 16.20 2.21
C ARG A 171 12.95 16.50 3.19
N TYR A 172 12.17 17.55 2.92
CA TYR A 172 11.08 17.93 3.82
C TYR A 172 9.95 16.91 3.89
N LEU A 173 9.63 16.27 2.76
CA LEU A 173 8.62 15.19 2.71
C LEU A 173 9.15 13.84 3.20
N ASP A 174 10.46 13.73 3.46
CA ASP A 174 11.14 12.50 3.92
C ASP A 174 10.91 11.32 2.95
N ILE A 175 11.07 11.62 1.65
CA ILE A 175 10.89 10.66 0.54
C ILE A 175 12.22 10.17 -0.04
N SER A 176 13.27 10.23 0.75
CA SER A 176 14.60 9.74 0.43
C SER A 176 14.80 8.34 0.99
N GLY A 177 15.32 7.44 0.20
CA GLY A 177 15.56 6.05 0.62
C GLY A 177 16.23 5.24 -0.45
N THR A 178 16.24 3.92 -0.27
CA THR A 178 16.82 2.96 -1.24
C THR A 178 15.77 2.27 -2.09
N PHE A 179 14.52 2.22 -1.63
CA PHE A 179 13.41 1.51 -2.23
C PHE A 179 12.66 2.44 -3.20
N ASN A 180 12.95 2.34 -4.50
CA ASN A 180 12.44 3.27 -5.51
C ASN A 180 11.00 2.94 -5.93
N LEU A 181 10.05 3.77 -5.52
CA LEU A 181 8.63 3.60 -5.87
C LEU A 181 8.27 4.27 -7.20
N GLY A 182 8.84 5.45 -7.48
CA GLY A 182 8.45 6.22 -8.65
C GLY A 182 8.76 7.70 -8.51
N LEU A 183 7.87 8.57 -9.00
CA LEU A 183 8.01 10.03 -8.95
C LEU A 183 6.87 10.68 -8.16
N LEU A 184 7.15 11.81 -7.55
CA LEU A 184 6.12 12.65 -6.94
C LEU A 184 5.20 13.19 -8.04
N MET A 185 3.89 12.95 -7.92
CA MET A 185 2.94 13.35 -8.94
C MET A 185 2.95 14.87 -9.16
N GLY A 186 2.99 15.30 -10.42
CA GLY A 186 3.07 16.71 -10.78
C GLY A 186 4.48 17.31 -10.78
N TYR A 187 5.50 16.54 -10.40
CA TYR A 187 6.90 16.98 -10.38
C TYR A 187 7.79 16.03 -11.18
N GLU A 188 8.30 16.52 -12.31
CA GLU A 188 9.27 15.77 -13.10
C GLU A 188 10.62 15.73 -12.38
N GLY A 189 11.17 14.52 -12.23
CA GLY A 189 12.51 14.34 -11.67
C GLY A 189 12.60 14.29 -10.13
N ILE A 190 11.49 14.34 -9.36
CA ILE A 190 11.54 14.13 -7.92
C ILE A 190 11.22 12.67 -7.60
N PRO A 191 12.24 11.84 -7.32
CA PRO A 191 12.00 10.42 -6.99
C PRO A 191 11.39 10.28 -5.60
N VAL A 192 10.38 9.43 -5.50
CA VAL A 192 9.78 8.99 -4.24
C VAL A 192 10.41 7.65 -3.88
N LYS A 193 11.18 7.66 -2.82
CA LYS A 193 11.86 6.47 -2.30
C LYS A 193 11.47 6.23 -0.84
N ALA A 194 11.30 4.97 -0.48
CA ALA A 194 11.06 4.56 0.90
C ALA A 194 12.33 4.02 1.53
N ASP A 195 12.42 4.08 2.85
CA ASP A 195 13.51 3.44 3.58
C ASP A 195 13.17 1.98 3.88
N VAL A 196 13.81 1.05 3.17
CA VAL A 196 13.63 -0.39 3.34
C VAL A 196 14.17 -0.90 4.67
N ALA A 197 15.09 -0.17 5.31
CA ALA A 197 15.61 -0.51 6.63
C ALA A 197 14.67 -0.09 7.76
N SER A 198 13.69 0.77 7.46
CA SER A 198 12.73 1.25 8.44
C SER A 198 11.65 0.20 8.76
N LYS A 199 11.42 -0.03 10.06
CA LYS A 199 10.25 -0.81 10.52
C LYS A 199 8.90 -0.10 10.30
N ASN A 200 8.92 1.12 9.77
CA ASN A 200 7.71 1.89 9.49
C ASN A 200 7.11 1.62 8.10
N PHE A 201 7.82 0.91 7.24
CA PHE A 201 7.35 0.56 5.89
C PHE A 201 6.87 -0.90 5.83
N LEU A 202 7.64 -1.80 5.21
CA LEU A 202 7.21 -3.18 4.95
C LEU A 202 6.76 -3.92 6.22
N PRO A 203 7.49 -3.89 7.36
CA PRO A 203 7.06 -4.63 8.54
C PRO A 203 5.72 -4.19 9.15
N ARG A 204 5.18 -3.06 8.74
CA ARG A 204 3.83 -2.60 9.14
C ARG A 204 2.71 -3.08 8.23
N ASN A 205 3.02 -4.00 7.35
CA ASN A 205 2.16 -4.51 6.29
C ASN A 205 1.68 -3.43 5.31
N VAL A 206 1.37 -3.89 4.11
CA VAL A 206 1.01 -3.02 2.99
C VAL A 206 -0.33 -3.45 2.40
N GLY A 207 -1.19 -2.49 2.11
CA GLY A 207 -2.42 -2.70 1.34
C GLY A 207 -2.31 -2.02 -0.02
N ILE A 208 -2.69 -2.73 -1.09
CA ILE A 208 -2.74 -2.18 -2.45
C ILE A 208 -4.17 -2.33 -2.96
N PHE A 209 -4.85 -1.21 -3.14
CA PHE A 209 -6.26 -1.16 -3.49
C PHE A 209 -6.49 -0.38 -4.77
N GLY A 210 -7.40 -0.84 -5.63
CA GLY A 210 -7.73 -0.15 -6.87
C GLY A 210 -8.53 -1.03 -7.82
N THR A 211 -9.19 -0.42 -8.80
CA THR A 211 -9.95 -1.15 -9.83
C THR A 211 -9.03 -1.87 -10.82
N VAL A 212 -9.62 -2.72 -11.67
CA VAL A 212 -8.92 -3.35 -12.81
C VAL A 212 -8.28 -2.26 -13.68
N GLY A 213 -7.05 -2.47 -14.13
CA GLY A 213 -6.33 -1.53 -15.01
C GLY A 213 -5.79 -0.28 -14.30
N SER A 214 -5.99 -0.10 -13.00
CA SER A 214 -5.50 1.08 -12.25
C SER A 214 -3.99 1.06 -11.97
N GLY A 215 -3.30 -0.07 -12.13
CA GLY A 215 -1.87 -0.21 -11.89
C GLY A 215 -1.47 -0.97 -10.63
N LYS A 216 -2.43 -1.62 -9.92
CA LYS A 216 -2.13 -2.42 -8.71
C LYS A 216 -1.03 -3.46 -8.93
N SER A 217 -1.20 -4.33 -9.94
CA SER A 217 -0.24 -5.40 -10.21
C SER A 217 1.14 -4.84 -10.57
N ASN A 218 1.22 -3.68 -11.23
CA ASN A 218 2.49 -2.99 -11.44
C ASN A 218 3.11 -2.53 -10.11
N THR A 219 2.32 -1.94 -9.22
CA THR A 219 2.80 -1.53 -7.88
C THR A 219 3.26 -2.73 -7.08
N THR A 220 2.53 -3.84 -7.14
CA THR A 220 2.92 -5.11 -6.50
C THR A 220 4.25 -5.61 -7.06
N GLN A 221 4.43 -5.62 -8.39
CA GLN A 221 5.70 -6.00 -9.01
C GLN A 221 6.87 -5.11 -8.57
N VAL A 222 6.66 -3.79 -8.52
CA VAL A 222 7.68 -2.85 -8.04
C VAL A 222 8.09 -3.15 -6.60
N LEU A 223 7.13 -3.44 -5.71
CA LEU A 223 7.42 -3.83 -4.33
C LEU A 223 8.20 -5.16 -4.27
N ILE A 224 7.83 -6.14 -5.09
CA ILE A 224 8.53 -7.43 -5.19
C ILE A 224 9.97 -7.24 -5.67
N GLU A 225 10.18 -6.50 -6.76
CA GLU A 225 11.51 -6.23 -7.33
C GLU A 225 12.44 -5.56 -6.32
N GLU A 226 11.98 -4.50 -5.69
CA GLU A 226 12.77 -3.73 -4.74
C GLU A 226 13.04 -4.53 -3.46
N ALA A 227 12.05 -5.28 -2.94
CA ALA A 227 12.24 -6.12 -1.76
C ALA A 227 13.23 -7.27 -2.03
N THR A 228 13.13 -7.94 -3.19
CA THR A 228 14.05 -9.00 -3.60
C THR A 228 15.47 -8.45 -3.74
N SER A 229 15.62 -7.29 -4.40
CA SER A 229 16.91 -6.60 -4.55
C SER A 229 17.51 -6.18 -3.21
N ALA A 230 16.68 -5.86 -2.22
CA ALA A 230 17.09 -5.54 -0.85
C ALA A 230 17.38 -6.79 0.02
N GLY A 231 17.39 -7.98 -0.56
CA GLY A 231 17.74 -9.23 0.13
C GLY A 231 16.61 -9.86 0.93
N TRP A 232 15.35 -9.45 0.73
CA TRP A 232 14.20 -10.10 1.34
C TRP A 232 13.91 -11.44 0.67
N ALA A 233 13.45 -12.44 1.41
CA ALA A 233 12.75 -13.59 0.85
C ALA A 233 11.32 -13.15 0.51
N VAL A 234 10.97 -13.19 -0.76
CA VAL A 234 9.66 -12.75 -1.24
C VAL A 234 8.85 -13.94 -1.70
N ILE A 235 7.68 -14.14 -1.10
CA ILE A 235 6.74 -15.21 -1.44
C ILE A 235 5.46 -14.57 -1.96
N VAL A 236 5.06 -14.92 -3.18
CA VAL A 236 3.84 -14.43 -3.81
C VAL A 236 2.82 -15.54 -3.90
N VAL A 237 1.65 -15.34 -3.33
CA VAL A 237 0.47 -16.17 -3.56
C VAL A 237 -0.25 -15.60 -4.78
N ASP A 238 -0.03 -16.21 -5.92
CA ASP A 238 -0.51 -15.76 -7.22
C ASP A 238 -1.80 -16.50 -7.59
N VAL A 239 -2.93 -15.78 -7.51
CA VAL A 239 -4.26 -16.33 -7.80
C VAL A 239 -4.68 -16.14 -9.25
N GLU A 240 -4.00 -15.27 -9.99
CA GLU A 240 -4.31 -14.93 -11.39
C GLU A 240 -3.23 -15.39 -12.37
N GLY A 241 -2.07 -15.88 -11.89
CA GLY A 241 -0.96 -16.33 -12.72
C GLY A 241 -0.16 -15.20 -13.36
N GLU A 242 -0.21 -13.98 -12.79
CA GLU A 242 0.43 -12.80 -13.38
C GLU A 242 1.95 -12.76 -13.18
N TYR A 243 2.49 -13.36 -12.11
CA TYR A 243 3.89 -13.20 -11.67
C TYR A 243 4.82 -14.33 -12.08
N VAL A 244 4.32 -15.33 -12.79
CA VAL A 244 5.06 -16.57 -13.14
C VAL A 244 6.21 -16.38 -14.11
N ARG A 245 6.42 -15.17 -14.65
CA ARG A 245 7.53 -14.82 -15.56
C ARG A 245 8.34 -13.60 -15.10
N MET A 246 8.36 -13.28 -13.83
CA MET A 246 9.16 -12.17 -13.32
C MET A 246 10.69 -12.41 -13.39
N ASN A 247 11.13 -13.61 -13.76
CA ASN A 247 12.52 -13.90 -14.10
C ASN A 247 12.95 -13.36 -15.48
N GLU A 248 11.99 -12.94 -16.30
CA GLU A 248 12.25 -12.31 -17.60
C GLU A 248 12.16 -10.77 -17.46
N ALA A 249 12.93 -10.04 -18.26
CA ALA A 249 12.78 -8.60 -18.41
C ALA A 249 11.51 -8.25 -19.19
N THR A 250 10.88 -7.12 -18.88
CA THR A 250 9.72 -6.63 -19.66
C THR A 250 10.13 -6.40 -21.12
N GLN A 251 9.25 -6.78 -22.05
CA GLN A 251 9.45 -6.62 -23.49
C GLN A 251 8.52 -5.58 -24.13
N GLU A 252 7.66 -4.95 -23.31
CA GLU A 252 6.71 -3.96 -23.78
C GLU A 252 7.41 -2.64 -24.12
N LYS A 253 7.46 -2.31 -25.40
CA LYS A 253 8.19 -1.11 -25.90
C LYS A 253 7.76 0.19 -25.21
N ASN A 254 6.47 0.36 -24.92
CA ASN A 254 5.96 1.55 -24.25
C ASN A 254 6.49 1.66 -22.81
N LEU A 255 6.47 0.55 -22.06
CA LEU A 255 6.99 0.51 -20.69
C LEU A 255 8.51 0.72 -20.66
N ILE A 256 9.24 0.11 -21.59
CA ILE A 256 10.70 0.30 -21.73
C ILE A 256 11.01 1.78 -21.99
N ASN A 257 10.29 2.43 -22.91
CA ASN A 257 10.49 3.85 -23.18
C ASN A 257 10.23 4.73 -21.94
N ILE A 258 9.17 4.43 -21.17
CA ILE A 258 8.86 5.16 -19.94
C ILE A 258 9.94 4.92 -18.89
N LEU A 259 10.36 3.66 -18.66
CA LEU A 259 11.44 3.30 -17.74
C LEU A 259 12.71 4.08 -18.05
N SER A 260 13.18 4.03 -19.30
CA SER A 260 14.44 4.66 -19.69
C SER A 260 14.35 6.18 -19.66
N ARG A 261 13.33 6.80 -20.31
CA ARG A 261 13.26 8.25 -20.46
C ARG A 261 12.85 8.99 -19.18
N LYS A 262 11.90 8.44 -18.43
CA LYS A 262 11.32 9.14 -17.27
C LYS A 262 12.00 8.74 -15.96
N PHE A 263 12.44 7.49 -15.86
CA PHE A 263 13.00 6.96 -14.61
C PHE A 263 14.50 6.65 -14.70
N GLY A 264 15.10 6.65 -15.89
CA GLY A 264 16.51 6.31 -16.08
C GLY A 264 16.83 4.86 -15.68
N LEU A 265 15.89 3.94 -15.87
CA LEU A 265 15.99 2.53 -15.49
C LEU A 265 15.94 1.63 -16.72
N GLU A 266 16.61 0.49 -16.62
CA GLU A 266 16.62 -0.55 -17.65
C GLU A 266 15.73 -1.74 -17.24
N PRO A 267 15.12 -2.45 -18.22
CA PRO A 267 14.43 -3.71 -17.98
C PRO A 267 15.32 -4.74 -17.32
N PHE A 268 14.75 -5.52 -16.41
CA PHE A 268 15.49 -6.52 -15.62
C PHE A 268 14.56 -7.65 -15.21
N GLY A 269 15.06 -8.89 -15.19
CA GLY A 269 14.37 -10.06 -14.64
C GLY A 269 15.01 -10.52 -13.34
N ILE A 270 14.23 -11.09 -12.43
CA ILE A 270 14.72 -11.57 -11.12
C ILE A 270 15.40 -12.93 -11.32
N GLU A 271 16.72 -12.99 -11.10
CA GLU A 271 17.51 -14.20 -11.34
C GLU A 271 17.21 -15.35 -10.37
N ASN A 272 17.13 -15.04 -9.06
CA ASN A 272 16.83 -16.04 -8.04
C ASN A 272 15.31 -16.21 -7.90
N PHE A 273 14.76 -17.07 -8.74
CA PHE A 273 13.33 -17.20 -8.97
C PHE A 273 12.88 -18.66 -9.01
N SER A 274 11.71 -18.96 -8.46
CA SER A 274 11.08 -20.29 -8.57
C SER A 274 9.56 -20.15 -8.54
N VAL A 275 8.89 -21.00 -9.32
CA VAL A 275 7.43 -21.13 -9.33
C VAL A 275 7.05 -22.50 -8.76
N TYR A 276 6.18 -22.48 -7.77
CA TYR A 276 5.62 -23.67 -7.12
C TYR A 276 4.15 -23.80 -7.49
N VAL A 277 3.74 -25.00 -7.89
CA VAL A 277 2.37 -25.30 -8.32
C VAL A 277 1.84 -26.50 -7.54
N PRO A 278 0.62 -26.47 -6.99
CA PRO A 278 0.00 -27.67 -6.44
C PRO A 278 0.00 -28.82 -7.45
N GLN A 279 0.16 -30.05 -6.99
CA GLN A 279 0.31 -31.22 -7.86
C GLN A 279 -0.80 -31.33 -8.93
N SER A 280 -2.02 -30.93 -8.60
CA SER A 280 -3.17 -30.93 -9.49
C SER A 280 -3.33 -29.65 -10.31
N GLY A 281 -2.57 -28.60 -10.00
CA GLY A 281 -2.64 -27.32 -10.70
C GLY A 281 -1.91 -27.32 -12.05
N HIS A 282 -2.17 -26.30 -12.84
CA HIS A 282 -1.42 -25.98 -14.05
C HIS A 282 -0.74 -24.62 -13.87
N SER A 283 0.34 -24.37 -14.60
CA SER A 283 1.04 -23.10 -14.62
C SER A 283 1.64 -22.84 -15.99
N GLU A 284 1.66 -21.58 -16.39
CA GLU A 284 2.34 -21.12 -17.59
C GLU A 284 3.83 -20.81 -17.39
N ALA A 285 4.37 -21.07 -16.20
CA ALA A 285 5.81 -21.01 -15.96
C ALA A 285 6.56 -22.04 -16.80
N GLN A 286 7.83 -21.74 -17.17
CA GLN A 286 8.63 -22.65 -17.99
C GLN A 286 8.95 -23.96 -17.27
N ASP A 287 9.33 -23.92 -16.00
CA ASP A 287 9.73 -25.08 -15.19
C ASP A 287 9.09 -25.02 -13.78
N PRO A 288 7.77 -25.21 -13.67
CA PRO A 288 7.11 -25.14 -12.38
C PRO A 288 7.43 -26.36 -11.51
N LEU A 289 7.75 -26.10 -10.25
CA LEU A 289 8.01 -27.14 -9.25
C LEU A 289 6.69 -27.59 -8.64
N ARG A 290 6.30 -28.83 -8.90
CA ARG A 290 5.07 -29.39 -8.34
C ARG A 290 5.25 -29.79 -6.87
N PHE A 291 4.27 -29.46 -6.02
CA PHE A 291 4.29 -29.80 -4.61
C PHE A 291 2.98 -30.42 -4.13
N LYS A 292 3.09 -31.15 -3.02
CA LYS A 292 1.97 -31.63 -2.21
C LYS A 292 2.03 -31.04 -0.81
N VAL A 293 0.89 -31.02 -0.14
CA VAL A 293 0.75 -30.56 1.24
C VAL A 293 0.65 -31.77 2.18
N PRO A 294 1.51 -31.89 3.20
CA PRO A 294 1.42 -32.95 4.20
C PRO A 294 0.14 -32.79 5.03
N PHE A 295 -0.72 -33.79 5.02
CA PHE A 295 -1.97 -33.74 5.77
C PHE A 295 -1.75 -33.62 7.29
N SER A 296 -0.67 -34.21 7.79
CA SER A 296 -0.29 -34.16 9.20
C SER A 296 0.11 -32.76 9.72
N GLU A 297 0.39 -31.83 8.82
CA GLU A 297 0.79 -30.45 9.17
C GLU A 297 -0.36 -29.44 9.01
N LEU A 298 -1.54 -29.91 8.55
CA LEU A 298 -2.72 -29.07 8.44
C LEU A 298 -3.41 -28.88 9.79
N ASP A 299 -3.84 -27.66 10.06
CA ASP A 299 -4.63 -27.34 11.24
C ASP A 299 -6.04 -27.94 11.10
N PRO A 300 -6.48 -28.80 12.05
CA PRO A 300 -7.82 -29.40 12.03
C PRO A 300 -8.96 -28.37 12.02
N PHE A 301 -8.76 -27.20 12.65
CA PHE A 301 -9.76 -26.12 12.67
C PHE A 301 -9.90 -25.48 11.29
N VAL A 302 -8.79 -25.16 10.64
CA VAL A 302 -8.78 -24.65 9.26
C VAL A 302 -9.45 -25.65 8.31
N LEU A 303 -9.10 -26.94 8.41
CA LEU A 303 -9.74 -28.00 7.62
C LEU A 303 -11.26 -28.09 7.87
N SER A 304 -11.67 -27.97 9.13
CA SER A 304 -13.09 -28.02 9.52
C SER A 304 -13.89 -26.88 8.88
N GLU A 305 -13.34 -25.68 8.88
CA GLU A 305 -13.97 -24.51 8.24
C GLU A 305 -14.02 -24.68 6.71
N LEU A 306 -12.90 -25.01 6.06
CA LEU A 306 -12.82 -25.17 4.60
C LEU A 306 -13.72 -26.30 4.07
N MET A 307 -13.89 -27.36 4.85
CA MET A 307 -14.74 -28.49 4.50
C MET A 307 -16.19 -28.30 4.96
N GLU A 308 -16.51 -27.20 5.64
CA GLU A 308 -17.83 -26.95 6.22
C GLU A 308 -18.30 -28.13 7.08
N LEU A 309 -17.45 -28.59 8.02
CA LEU A 309 -17.77 -29.68 8.91
C LEU A 309 -18.78 -29.21 9.97
N SER A 310 -19.69 -30.13 10.35
CA SER A 310 -20.51 -29.93 11.55
C SER A 310 -19.65 -30.09 12.81
N GLU A 311 -20.08 -29.53 13.94
CA GLU A 311 -19.34 -29.63 15.20
C GLU A 311 -18.97 -31.09 15.58
N PRO A 312 -19.86 -32.12 15.49
CA PRO A 312 -19.46 -33.49 15.73
C PRO A 312 -18.40 -34.04 14.76
N GLN A 313 -18.44 -33.60 13.48
CA GLN A 313 -17.44 -33.97 12.47
C GLN A 313 -16.08 -33.32 12.75
N SER A 314 -16.07 -32.05 13.16
CA SER A 314 -14.85 -31.32 13.51
C SER A 314 -14.16 -31.93 14.71
N ARG A 315 -14.91 -32.24 15.79
CA ARG A 315 -14.37 -32.93 16.97
C ARG A 315 -13.82 -34.31 16.62
N LEU A 316 -14.51 -35.05 15.72
CA LEU A 316 -14.02 -36.35 15.26
C LEU A 316 -12.71 -36.21 14.47
N LEU A 317 -12.62 -35.23 13.54
CA LEU A 317 -11.41 -35.00 12.77
C LEU A 317 -10.21 -34.67 13.68
N GLU A 318 -10.41 -33.77 14.64
CA GLU A 318 -9.39 -33.39 15.62
C GLU A 318 -8.90 -34.60 16.43
N ALA A 319 -9.82 -35.37 17.00
CA ALA A 319 -9.51 -36.55 17.78
C ALA A 319 -8.78 -37.65 16.97
N VAL A 320 -9.15 -37.81 15.69
CA VAL A 320 -8.52 -38.80 14.80
C VAL A 320 -7.09 -38.35 14.43
N MET A 321 -6.89 -37.07 14.09
CA MET A 321 -5.57 -36.53 13.78
C MET A 321 -4.64 -36.58 15.01
N GLU A 322 -5.13 -36.23 16.19
CA GLU A 322 -4.37 -36.33 17.44
C GLU A 322 -3.93 -37.78 17.73
N ARG A 323 -4.84 -38.76 17.61
CA ARG A 323 -4.51 -40.15 17.81
C ARG A 323 -3.55 -40.71 16.77
N ALA A 324 -3.69 -40.31 15.50
CA ALA A 324 -2.75 -40.67 14.45
C ALA A 324 -1.33 -40.16 14.76
N ASN A 325 -1.22 -38.92 15.25
CA ASN A 325 0.05 -38.33 15.65
C ASN A 325 0.69 -39.11 16.83
N ASN A 326 -0.08 -39.44 17.86
CA ASN A 326 0.37 -40.20 19.02
C ASN A 326 0.79 -41.64 18.67
N THR A 327 0.09 -42.29 17.72
CA THR A 327 0.40 -43.65 17.27
C THR A 327 1.69 -43.66 16.45
N SER A 328 1.91 -42.67 15.60
CA SER A 328 3.13 -42.51 14.78
C SER A 328 4.38 -42.30 15.64
N THR A 329 4.26 -41.56 16.76
CA THR A 329 5.36 -41.37 17.72
C THR A 329 5.73 -42.63 18.52
N SER A 330 4.74 -43.49 18.84
CA SER A 330 4.96 -44.72 19.61
C SER A 330 5.59 -45.86 18.78
N THR A 331 5.35 -45.92 17.50
CA THR A 331 5.88 -46.94 16.58
C THR A 331 7.36 -46.69 16.24
N GLY A 332 7.80 -45.44 16.20
CA GLY A 332 9.21 -45.05 16.01
C GLY A 332 10.14 -45.53 17.10
N ASN A 333 9.64 -45.73 18.34
CA ASN A 333 10.42 -46.21 19.49
C ASN A 333 10.57 -47.76 19.55
N ARG A 334 9.89 -48.53 18.71
CA ARG A 334 9.90 -50.01 18.73
C ARG A 334 10.84 -50.66 17.71
N LEU A 335 11.34 -49.92 16.73
CA LEU A 335 12.35 -50.43 15.78
C LEU A 335 13.69 -49.74 16.07
N GLY A 336 14.34 -50.17 17.13
CA GLY A 336 15.69 -49.79 17.47
C GLY A 336 16.68 -50.29 16.41
N VAL A 337 16.98 -49.46 15.44
CA VAL A 337 18.25 -49.56 14.67
C VAL A 337 19.03 -48.30 14.98
N LEU A 338 20.00 -48.48 15.89
CA LEU A 338 21.02 -47.51 16.22
C LEU A 338 21.88 -47.25 14.99
N SER A 339 21.67 -46.16 14.31
CA SER A 339 22.68 -45.53 13.45
C SER A 339 23.18 -44.28 14.19
N PRO A 340 24.46 -44.25 14.58
CA PRO A 340 25.00 -43.10 15.32
C PRO A 340 25.58 -42.07 14.35
N GLN A 341 24.76 -41.29 13.70
CA GLN A 341 25.13 -40.05 13.01
C GLN A 341 23.91 -39.44 12.31
N ASN A 342 23.06 -38.83 13.05
CA ASN A 342 22.25 -37.61 12.75
C ASN A 342 21.11 -37.55 13.79
N ASN A 343 21.24 -36.65 14.75
CA ASN A 343 20.22 -36.37 15.76
C ASN A 343 19.05 -35.58 15.21
N GLN A 344 18.35 -36.13 14.20
CA GLN A 344 16.98 -35.81 13.88
C GLN A 344 16.23 -37.11 13.73
N THR A 345 15.61 -37.56 14.82
CA THR A 345 14.58 -38.60 14.76
C THR A 345 13.47 -38.09 13.85
N ALA A 346 13.49 -38.54 12.58
CA ALA A 346 12.40 -38.31 11.65
C ALA A 346 11.14 -38.94 12.27
N ARG A 347 10.31 -38.10 12.93
CA ARG A 347 8.98 -38.52 13.37
C ARG A 347 8.25 -39.02 12.15
N ARG A 348 7.81 -40.28 12.14
CA ARG A 348 6.98 -40.80 11.06
C ARG A 348 5.67 -40.03 11.10
N ARG A 349 5.45 -39.18 10.12
CA ARG A 349 4.22 -38.42 9.94
C ARG A 349 3.15 -39.38 9.42
N PHE A 350 1.91 -39.21 9.87
CA PHE A 350 0.78 -39.91 9.27
C PHE A 350 0.42 -39.25 7.93
N THR A 351 -0.03 -40.04 6.97
CA THR A 351 -0.48 -39.57 5.65
C THR A 351 -2.01 -39.38 5.65
N PHE A 352 -2.51 -38.75 4.59
CA PHE A 352 -3.95 -38.63 4.38
C PHE A 352 -4.63 -40.01 4.32
N GLN A 353 -3.98 -41.02 3.70
CA GLN A 353 -4.49 -42.39 3.63
C GLN A 353 -4.61 -43.04 5.03
N ASP A 354 -3.64 -42.81 5.91
CA ASP A 354 -3.68 -43.33 7.29
C ASP A 354 -4.92 -42.83 8.04
N ILE A 355 -5.36 -41.58 7.78
CA ILE A 355 -6.61 -41.02 8.34
C ILE A 355 -7.85 -41.69 7.74
N ILE A 356 -7.88 -41.85 6.43
CA ILE A 356 -9.03 -42.53 5.75
C ILE A 356 -9.19 -43.96 6.25
N ASP A 357 -8.09 -44.70 6.39
CA ASP A 357 -8.08 -46.08 6.89
C ASP A 357 -8.33 -46.14 8.39
N GLY A 358 -7.94 -45.11 9.12
CA GLY A 358 -8.16 -44.96 10.56
C GLY A 358 -9.59 -44.60 10.94
N LEU A 359 -10.40 -44.06 10.00
CA LEU A 359 -11.82 -43.78 10.17
C LEU A 359 -12.67 -45.09 10.14
N GLN A 360 -12.22 -46.09 10.88
CA GLN A 360 -12.92 -47.33 11.13
C GLN A 360 -13.13 -47.47 12.65
N PRO A 361 -14.26 -48.09 13.07
CA PRO A 361 -14.47 -48.40 14.48
C PRO A 361 -13.27 -49.14 15.06
N GLU A 362 -12.85 -48.74 16.27
CA GLU A 362 -11.77 -49.34 17.04
C GLU A 362 -10.32 -49.02 16.64
N ARG A 363 -10.09 -48.28 15.56
CA ARG A 363 -8.73 -47.77 15.21
C ARG A 363 -8.45 -46.37 15.80
N LEU A 364 -8.76 -45.33 15.02
CA LEU A 364 -8.54 -43.94 15.45
C LEU A 364 -9.83 -43.27 15.97
N VAL A 365 -10.99 -43.87 15.71
CA VAL A 365 -12.30 -43.33 16.10
C VAL A 365 -12.53 -43.48 17.61
N PRO A 366 -12.97 -42.44 18.34
CA PRO A 366 -13.37 -42.55 19.74
C PRO A 366 -14.58 -43.47 19.89
N ARG A 367 -14.60 -44.30 21.00
CA ARG A 367 -15.75 -45.16 21.29
C ARG A 367 -17.02 -44.35 21.48
N GLY A 368 -18.14 -44.86 20.92
CA GLY A 368 -19.43 -44.20 21.02
C GLY A 368 -19.69 -43.11 19.95
N THR A 369 -18.81 -42.95 18.97
CA THR A 369 -19.06 -42.04 17.85
C THR A 369 -20.12 -42.63 16.91
N PRO A 370 -21.20 -41.89 16.56
CA PRO A 370 -22.24 -42.40 15.67
C PRO A 370 -21.69 -42.67 14.25
N ASP A 371 -22.10 -43.79 13.65
CA ASP A 371 -21.66 -44.20 12.31
C ASP A 371 -21.97 -43.17 11.24
N ILE A 372 -23.06 -42.42 11.37
CA ILE A 372 -23.42 -41.36 10.42
C ILE A 372 -22.39 -40.22 10.41
N VAL A 373 -21.78 -39.86 11.56
CA VAL A 373 -20.74 -38.85 11.69
C VAL A 373 -19.47 -39.36 11.02
N ILE A 374 -19.11 -40.62 11.26
CA ILE A 374 -17.89 -41.24 10.68
C ILE A 374 -18.03 -41.30 9.17
N ASN A 375 -19.13 -41.82 8.64
CA ASN A 375 -19.34 -42.00 7.20
C ASN A 375 -19.42 -40.66 6.46
N THR A 376 -20.08 -39.65 7.05
CA THR A 376 -20.14 -38.29 6.45
C THR A 376 -18.80 -37.60 6.45
N LEU A 377 -18.03 -37.66 7.52
CA LEU A 377 -16.67 -37.14 7.57
C LEU A 377 -15.78 -37.83 6.53
N ARG A 378 -15.81 -39.15 6.49
CA ARG A 378 -15.04 -39.94 5.52
C ARG A 378 -15.37 -39.57 4.07
N ALA A 379 -16.67 -39.42 3.74
CA ALA A 379 -17.10 -38.99 2.41
C ALA A 379 -16.58 -37.61 2.04
N LYS A 380 -16.61 -36.65 2.98
CA LYS A 380 -16.07 -35.31 2.77
C LYS A 380 -14.53 -35.32 2.58
N LEU A 381 -13.81 -36.10 3.37
CA LEU A 381 -12.35 -36.28 3.22
C LEU A 381 -12.00 -36.92 1.87
N ILE A 382 -12.67 -38.01 1.48
CA ILE A 382 -12.46 -38.65 0.16
C ILE A 382 -12.69 -37.64 -0.97
N ARG A 383 -13.72 -36.80 -0.85
CA ARG A 383 -13.95 -35.73 -1.83
C ARG A 383 -12.79 -34.71 -1.88
N LEU A 384 -12.27 -34.33 -0.72
CA LEU A 384 -11.08 -33.44 -0.64
C LEU A 384 -9.86 -34.11 -1.27
N GLY A 385 -9.61 -35.39 -1.00
CA GLY A 385 -8.48 -36.13 -1.55
C GLY A 385 -8.45 -36.26 -3.08
N ARG A 386 -9.60 -36.05 -3.76
CA ARG A 386 -9.64 -36.02 -5.23
C ARG A 386 -8.86 -34.89 -5.85
N SER A 387 -8.57 -33.83 -5.10
CA SER A 387 -7.75 -32.72 -5.57
C SER A 387 -6.29 -33.11 -5.79
N GLN A 388 -5.86 -34.29 -5.32
CA GLN A 388 -4.48 -34.81 -5.40
C GLN A 388 -3.39 -33.90 -4.79
N MET A 389 -3.78 -32.83 -4.12
CA MET A 389 -2.85 -31.88 -3.51
C MET A 389 -2.24 -32.41 -2.22
N LEU A 390 -2.89 -33.38 -1.56
CA LEU A 390 -2.46 -33.93 -0.30
C LEU A 390 -1.54 -35.14 -0.49
N ASP A 391 -0.75 -35.45 0.55
CA ASP A 391 0.06 -36.67 0.63
C ASP A 391 -0.81 -37.91 0.77
N TRP A 392 -1.40 -38.37 -0.32
CA TRP A 392 -2.38 -39.46 -0.31
C TRP A 392 -1.81 -40.76 0.28
N ASN A 393 -0.60 -41.14 -0.10
CA ASN A 393 0.07 -42.33 0.41
C ASN A 393 1.60 -42.20 0.34
N ALA A 394 2.29 -43.14 0.99
CA ALA A 394 3.76 -43.17 1.02
C ALA A 394 4.44 -43.37 -0.34
N THR A 395 3.68 -43.79 -1.38
CA THR A 395 4.20 -44.01 -2.74
C THR A 395 4.12 -42.76 -3.62
N ASN A 396 3.48 -41.70 -3.15
CA ASN A 396 3.44 -40.42 -3.86
C ASN A 396 4.82 -39.78 -3.84
N THR A 397 5.47 -39.75 -5.01
CA THR A 397 6.83 -39.23 -5.20
C THR A 397 6.90 -37.71 -5.33
N THR A 398 5.76 -37.00 -5.42
CA THR A 398 5.75 -35.52 -5.48
C THR A 398 6.34 -34.98 -4.19
N ALA A 399 7.25 -34.01 -4.31
CA ALA A 399 7.89 -33.36 -3.17
C ALA A 399 6.86 -32.55 -2.34
N GLU A 400 7.11 -32.42 -1.05
CA GLU A 400 6.43 -31.42 -0.22
C GLU A 400 6.90 -30.03 -0.61
N LEU A 401 6.11 -28.99 -0.27
CA LEU A 401 6.53 -27.60 -0.47
C LEU A 401 7.79 -27.33 0.38
N PRO A 402 8.93 -26.97 -0.25
CA PRO A 402 10.18 -26.81 0.47
C PRO A 402 10.22 -25.45 1.18
N ILE A 403 9.61 -25.36 2.35
CA ILE A 403 9.48 -24.12 3.14
C ILE A 403 10.83 -23.43 3.36
N ASP A 404 11.89 -24.20 3.57
CA ASP A 404 13.23 -23.64 3.79
C ASP A 404 13.79 -22.94 2.54
N ASP A 405 13.41 -23.42 1.34
CA ASP A 405 13.80 -22.79 0.08
C ASP A 405 13.04 -21.47 -0.18
N LEU A 406 11.82 -21.36 0.35
CA LEU A 406 11.05 -20.10 0.31
C LEU A 406 11.71 -19.01 1.17
N LEU A 407 12.51 -19.40 2.17
CA LEU A 407 13.16 -18.52 3.14
C LEU A 407 14.62 -18.22 2.79
N ILE A 408 14.94 -18.11 1.50
CA ILE A 408 16.25 -17.68 1.01
C ILE A 408 16.22 -16.19 0.71
N GLY A 409 17.13 -15.42 1.29
CA GLY A 409 17.23 -13.97 1.06
C GLY A 409 17.54 -13.64 -0.40
N GLY A 410 16.87 -12.63 -0.94
CA GLY A 410 17.00 -12.22 -2.34
C GLY A 410 16.34 -13.18 -3.33
N ARG A 411 15.46 -14.08 -2.85
CA ARG A 411 14.71 -15.01 -3.71
C ARG A 411 13.25 -14.60 -3.83
N LEU A 412 12.74 -14.69 -5.04
CA LEU A 412 11.31 -14.64 -5.35
C LEU A 412 10.76 -16.05 -5.57
N SER A 413 9.83 -16.45 -4.72
CA SER A 413 9.09 -17.72 -4.82
C SER A 413 7.62 -17.41 -5.13
N VAL A 414 7.13 -17.83 -6.29
CA VAL A 414 5.74 -17.67 -6.70
C VAL A 414 4.99 -18.97 -6.43
N LEU A 415 3.95 -18.90 -5.60
CA LEU A 415 3.00 -19.98 -5.38
C LEU A 415 1.83 -19.76 -6.35
N ASP A 416 1.90 -20.38 -7.52
CA ASP A 416 0.87 -20.28 -8.55
C ASP A 416 -0.29 -21.21 -8.23
N VAL A 417 -1.42 -20.61 -7.83
CA VAL A 417 -2.66 -21.30 -7.49
C VAL A 417 -3.81 -20.89 -8.41
N SER A 418 -3.52 -20.26 -9.54
CA SER A 418 -4.49 -19.71 -10.49
C SER A 418 -5.42 -20.81 -11.06
N GLU A 419 -4.85 -21.92 -11.49
CA GLU A 419 -5.57 -23.07 -12.07
C GLU A 419 -5.87 -24.16 -11.02
N THR A 420 -6.17 -23.73 -9.77
CA THR A 420 -6.46 -24.64 -8.65
C THR A 420 -7.87 -24.37 -8.12
N ASP A 421 -8.62 -25.43 -7.78
CA ASP A 421 -9.96 -25.26 -7.19
C ASP A 421 -9.91 -24.50 -5.85
N ASP A 422 -10.99 -23.78 -5.52
CA ASP A 422 -11.06 -22.88 -4.37
C ASP A 422 -10.65 -23.53 -3.04
N LYS A 423 -11.05 -24.78 -2.78
CA LYS A 423 -10.73 -25.46 -1.52
C LYS A 423 -9.26 -25.82 -1.44
N SER A 424 -8.71 -26.38 -2.51
CA SER A 424 -7.30 -26.73 -2.60
C SER A 424 -6.41 -25.49 -2.54
N ARG A 425 -6.82 -24.41 -3.22
CA ARG A 425 -6.15 -23.11 -3.14
C ARG A 425 -6.09 -22.60 -1.71
N ASN A 426 -7.21 -22.59 -0.99
CA ASN A 426 -7.28 -22.09 0.37
C ASN A 426 -6.45 -22.94 1.35
N ILE A 427 -6.40 -24.26 1.14
CA ILE A 427 -5.53 -25.16 1.91
C ILE A 427 -4.05 -24.84 1.65
N ALA A 428 -3.65 -24.70 0.38
CA ALA A 428 -2.28 -24.38 0.01
C ALA A 428 -1.83 -23.05 0.62
N ILE A 429 -2.68 -22.02 0.56
CA ILE A 429 -2.41 -20.69 1.14
C ILE A 429 -2.27 -20.79 2.67
N SER A 430 -3.25 -21.40 3.34
CA SER A 430 -3.26 -21.52 4.81
C SER A 430 -2.04 -22.29 5.32
N TYR A 431 -1.71 -23.42 4.67
CA TYR A 431 -0.53 -24.21 4.99
C TYR A 431 0.75 -23.40 4.82
N THR A 432 0.91 -22.76 3.67
CA THR A 432 2.13 -22.01 3.35
C THR A 432 2.34 -20.86 4.34
N LEU A 433 1.29 -20.10 4.64
CA LEU A 433 1.36 -19.01 5.62
C LEU A 433 1.74 -19.49 7.01
N GLN A 434 1.09 -20.57 7.49
CA GLN A 434 1.37 -21.14 8.81
C GLN A 434 2.79 -21.70 8.87
N ALA A 435 3.21 -22.48 7.87
CA ALA A 435 4.52 -23.11 7.85
C ALA A 435 5.67 -22.06 7.80
N ILE A 436 5.51 -20.98 7.03
CA ILE A 436 6.46 -19.87 7.01
C ILE A 436 6.49 -19.19 8.38
N PHE A 437 5.32 -18.89 8.95
CA PHE A 437 5.23 -18.22 10.25
C PHE A 437 5.92 -19.01 11.35
N ASP A 438 5.67 -20.32 11.44
CA ASP A 438 6.26 -21.21 12.44
C ASP A 438 7.80 -21.28 12.33
N ARG A 439 8.33 -21.26 11.09
CA ARG A 439 9.79 -21.19 10.86
C ARG A 439 10.37 -19.86 11.28
N VAL A 440 9.66 -18.78 11.06
CA VAL A 440 10.13 -17.41 11.30
C VAL A 440 10.05 -17.03 12.76
N ILE A 441 9.03 -17.50 13.50
CA ILE A 441 8.77 -17.01 14.87
C ILE A 441 9.82 -17.45 15.89
N GLY A 442 10.45 -18.59 15.67
CA GLY A 442 11.43 -19.19 16.58
C GLY A 442 12.85 -18.62 16.48
N VAL A 443 13.15 -17.83 15.44
CA VAL A 443 14.50 -17.35 15.12
C VAL A 443 14.46 -15.87 14.77
N ASP A 444 15.38 -15.06 15.30
CA ASP A 444 15.49 -13.64 14.96
C ASP A 444 16.14 -13.46 13.57
N GLU A 445 15.80 -12.34 12.90
CA GLU A 445 16.41 -11.98 11.62
C GLU A 445 17.93 -11.88 11.75
N GLY A 446 18.66 -12.38 10.76
CA GLY A 446 20.12 -12.44 10.76
C GLY A 446 20.73 -13.60 11.55
N GLN A 447 19.95 -14.37 12.32
CA GLN A 447 20.43 -15.57 13.01
C GLN A 447 20.28 -16.83 12.14
N LYS A 448 21.06 -17.86 12.45
CA LYS A 448 20.98 -19.15 11.74
C LYS A 448 19.73 -19.93 12.18
N MET A 449 18.96 -20.36 11.22
CA MET A 449 17.88 -21.32 11.42
C MET A 449 18.44 -22.73 11.66
N PRO A 450 17.63 -23.70 12.14
CA PRO A 450 18.06 -25.08 12.38
C PRO A 450 18.70 -25.77 11.16
N ASN A 451 18.32 -25.38 9.94
CA ASN A 451 18.88 -25.86 8.68
C ASN A 451 20.22 -25.19 8.28
N GLY A 452 20.74 -24.28 9.12
CA GLY A 452 21.99 -23.55 8.89
C GLY A 452 21.89 -22.31 8.00
N ILE A 453 20.73 -22.06 7.38
CA ILE A 453 20.45 -20.85 6.57
C ILE A 453 20.28 -19.65 7.51
N VAL A 454 20.87 -18.51 7.13
CA VAL A 454 20.63 -17.25 7.85
C VAL A 454 19.20 -16.78 7.56
N ARG A 455 18.43 -16.55 8.61
CA ARG A 455 17.04 -16.12 8.48
C ARG A 455 16.95 -14.74 7.83
N PRO A 456 16.31 -14.62 6.65
CA PRO A 456 16.12 -13.35 5.95
C PRO A 456 14.93 -12.55 6.54
N LYS A 457 14.78 -11.31 6.09
CA LYS A 457 13.52 -10.59 6.14
C LYS A 457 12.55 -11.25 5.14
N VAL A 458 11.27 -11.35 5.50
CA VAL A 458 10.27 -12.10 4.73
C VAL A 458 9.12 -11.18 4.31
N LEU A 459 8.81 -11.18 3.03
CA LEU A 459 7.65 -10.50 2.45
C LEU A 459 6.71 -11.53 1.84
N VAL A 460 5.48 -11.60 2.31
CA VAL A 460 4.44 -12.44 1.74
C VAL A 460 3.41 -11.56 1.06
N VAL A 461 3.21 -11.75 -0.23
CA VAL A 461 2.25 -11.04 -1.06
C VAL A 461 1.04 -11.94 -1.28
N ILE A 462 -0.15 -11.47 -0.94
CA ILE A 462 -1.41 -12.18 -1.14
C ILE A 462 -2.24 -11.38 -2.12
N GLU A 463 -2.35 -11.91 -3.34
CA GLU A 463 -3.18 -11.32 -4.37
C GLU A 463 -4.64 -11.66 -4.17
N GLU A 464 -5.49 -10.73 -4.60
CA GLU A 464 -6.94 -10.84 -4.57
C GLU A 464 -7.49 -11.47 -3.29
N VAL A 465 -7.01 -10.93 -2.15
CA VAL A 465 -7.31 -11.45 -0.81
C VAL A 465 -8.81 -11.67 -0.57
N HIS A 466 -9.68 -10.92 -1.24
CA HIS A 466 -11.13 -11.05 -1.14
C HIS A 466 -11.66 -12.38 -1.69
N THR A 467 -10.92 -13.08 -2.56
CA THR A 467 -11.27 -14.43 -3.04
C THR A 467 -10.99 -15.49 -1.99
N PHE A 468 -10.07 -15.20 -1.08
CA PHE A 468 -9.63 -16.08 -0.02
C PHE A 468 -10.39 -15.81 1.29
N VAL A 469 -10.50 -14.55 1.70
CA VAL A 469 -11.30 -14.12 2.86
C VAL A 469 -12.16 -12.93 2.48
N SER A 470 -13.47 -13.12 2.38
CA SER A 470 -14.44 -12.06 2.10
C SER A 470 -15.36 -11.78 3.29
N ARG A 471 -16.00 -10.60 3.32
CA ARG A 471 -17.01 -10.25 4.34
C ARG A 471 -18.12 -11.28 4.44
N SER A 472 -18.54 -11.87 3.32
CA SER A 472 -19.60 -12.90 3.28
C SER A 472 -19.14 -14.26 3.82
N THR A 473 -17.84 -14.56 3.78
CA THR A 473 -17.25 -15.81 4.23
C THR A 473 -16.48 -15.70 5.54
N ALA A 474 -16.24 -14.49 6.04
CA ALA A 474 -15.41 -14.23 7.23
C ALA A 474 -15.87 -15.02 8.47
N SER A 475 -17.17 -15.19 8.68
CA SER A 475 -17.71 -16.00 9.77
C SER A 475 -17.44 -17.49 9.64
N LYS A 476 -17.30 -17.99 8.39
CA LYS A 476 -17.01 -19.39 8.07
C LYS A 476 -15.52 -19.68 7.94
N MET A 477 -14.69 -18.64 7.85
CA MET A 477 -13.24 -18.70 7.67
C MET A 477 -12.53 -17.99 8.82
N ARG A 478 -13.06 -18.09 10.02
CA ARG A 478 -12.58 -17.36 11.20
C ARG A 478 -11.14 -17.71 11.55
N SER A 479 -10.80 -18.99 11.52
CA SER A 479 -9.45 -19.47 11.85
C SER A 479 -8.41 -18.92 10.88
N VAL A 480 -8.74 -18.82 9.59
CA VAL A 480 -7.85 -18.26 8.58
C VAL A 480 -7.63 -16.77 8.81
N LEU A 481 -8.71 -16.03 9.09
CA LEU A 481 -8.62 -14.60 9.42
C LEU A 481 -7.79 -14.35 10.69
N ASP A 482 -8.03 -15.14 11.74
CA ASP A 482 -7.29 -15.05 13.00
C ASP A 482 -5.80 -15.36 12.78
N ASN A 483 -5.46 -16.35 11.95
CA ASN A 483 -4.08 -16.66 11.57
C ASN A 483 -3.41 -15.48 10.85
N LEU A 484 -4.08 -14.87 9.88
CA LEU A 484 -3.57 -13.67 9.20
C LEU A 484 -3.32 -12.52 10.19
N GLN A 485 -4.23 -12.31 11.14
CA GLN A 485 -4.06 -11.30 12.19
C GLN A 485 -2.86 -11.60 13.10
N VAL A 486 -2.70 -12.87 13.51
CA VAL A 486 -1.56 -13.31 14.34
C VAL A 486 -0.24 -13.09 13.59
N ILE A 487 -0.17 -13.53 12.34
CA ILE A 487 0.99 -13.35 11.46
C ILE A 487 1.34 -11.86 11.33
N SER A 488 0.34 -11.03 11.03
CA SER A 488 0.52 -9.59 10.87
C SER A 488 1.05 -8.91 12.14
N ARG A 489 0.44 -9.17 13.30
CA ARG A 489 0.80 -8.53 14.58
C ARG A 489 2.15 -8.99 15.10
N ARG A 490 2.44 -10.31 15.06
CA ARG A 490 3.69 -10.89 15.55
C ARG A 490 4.84 -10.78 14.55
N GLY A 491 4.53 -10.83 13.26
CA GLY A 491 5.49 -10.76 12.15
C GLY A 491 6.27 -9.45 12.15
N ARG A 492 5.63 -8.31 12.47
CA ARG A 492 6.27 -6.99 12.50
C ARG A 492 7.57 -6.96 13.31
N LYS A 493 7.57 -7.55 14.51
CA LYS A 493 8.76 -7.61 15.37
C LYS A 493 9.85 -8.51 14.80
N ARG A 494 9.48 -9.42 13.91
CA ARG A 494 10.32 -10.47 13.33
C ARG A 494 10.70 -10.23 11.88
N TRP A 495 10.48 -9.02 11.34
CA TRP A 495 10.74 -8.71 9.94
C TRP A 495 10.00 -9.66 8.97
N MET A 496 8.79 -10.02 9.31
CA MET A 496 7.85 -10.68 8.40
C MET A 496 6.70 -9.71 8.12
N SER A 497 6.42 -9.50 6.84
CA SER A 497 5.43 -8.53 6.35
C SER A 497 4.43 -9.20 5.44
N LEU A 498 3.18 -8.70 5.46
CA LEU A 498 2.14 -9.06 4.51
C LEU A 498 1.91 -7.88 3.56
N VAL A 499 1.75 -8.19 2.28
CA VAL A 499 1.17 -7.29 1.26
C VAL A 499 -0.18 -7.87 0.87
N ILE A 500 -1.23 -7.08 1.04
CA ILE A 500 -2.61 -7.47 0.75
C ILE A 500 -3.06 -6.66 -0.47
N VAL A 501 -3.40 -7.37 -1.55
CA VAL A 501 -3.85 -6.75 -2.80
C VAL A 501 -5.32 -7.06 -3.04
N SER A 502 -6.12 -6.07 -3.43
CA SER A 502 -7.52 -6.31 -3.76
C SER A 502 -8.08 -5.32 -4.79
N GLN A 503 -8.83 -5.86 -5.76
CA GLN A 503 -9.63 -5.08 -6.71
C GLN A 503 -10.98 -4.69 -6.12
N GLN A 504 -11.46 -5.43 -5.13
CA GLN A 504 -12.75 -5.24 -4.50
C GLN A 504 -12.60 -5.00 -2.99
N PRO A 505 -12.03 -3.86 -2.58
CA PRO A 505 -11.83 -3.58 -1.17
C PRO A 505 -13.14 -3.57 -0.37
N GLY A 506 -14.29 -3.28 -0.99
CA GLY A 506 -15.59 -3.38 -0.35
C GLY A 506 -15.96 -4.79 0.13
N HIS A 507 -15.36 -5.83 -0.44
CA HIS A 507 -15.57 -7.23 -0.04
C HIS A 507 -14.56 -7.70 1.02
N VAL A 508 -13.48 -6.96 1.26
CA VAL A 508 -12.46 -7.31 2.27
C VAL A 508 -13.01 -7.02 3.67
N PRO A 509 -12.85 -7.94 4.64
CA PRO A 509 -13.19 -7.68 6.04
C PRO A 509 -12.44 -6.49 6.62
N ASP A 510 -13.09 -5.73 7.51
CA ASP A 510 -12.50 -4.52 8.10
C ASP A 510 -11.23 -4.82 8.89
N GLU A 511 -11.18 -5.96 9.54
CA GLU A 511 -10.03 -6.44 10.29
C GLU A 511 -8.76 -6.59 9.44
N LEU A 512 -8.90 -6.90 8.15
CA LEU A 512 -7.75 -6.97 7.23
C LEU A 512 -7.24 -5.59 6.83
N PHE A 513 -8.12 -4.59 6.71
CA PHE A 513 -7.67 -3.20 6.49
C PHE A 513 -6.83 -2.67 7.65
N GLU A 514 -7.20 -3.01 8.89
CA GLU A 514 -6.46 -2.61 10.09
C GLU A 514 -5.04 -3.20 10.13
N LEU A 515 -4.80 -4.33 9.44
CA LEU A 515 -3.48 -4.91 9.34
C LEU A 515 -2.53 -4.10 8.46
N ALA A 516 -3.04 -3.43 7.41
CA ALA A 516 -2.26 -2.68 6.44
C ALA A 516 -2.09 -1.22 6.87
N ASN A 517 -0.97 -0.89 7.47
CA ASN A 517 -0.68 0.48 7.91
C ASN A 517 -0.17 1.38 6.78
N THR A 518 0.52 0.81 5.78
CA THR A 518 0.89 1.52 4.56
C THR A 518 -0.08 1.14 3.47
N ARG A 519 -0.64 2.11 2.77
CA ARG A 519 -1.64 1.86 1.73
C ARG A 519 -1.29 2.57 0.44
N PHE A 520 -1.34 1.83 -0.66
CA PHE A 520 -1.29 2.34 -2.03
C PHE A 520 -2.71 2.30 -2.60
N ILE A 521 -3.33 3.46 -2.71
CA ILE A 521 -4.72 3.61 -3.10
C ILE A 521 -4.75 4.14 -4.53
N HIS A 522 -4.92 3.22 -5.48
CA HIS A 522 -5.11 3.52 -6.90
C HIS A 522 -6.53 3.99 -7.18
N GLN A 523 -6.85 4.20 -8.44
CA GLN A 523 -8.20 4.60 -8.86
C GLN A 523 -9.28 3.66 -8.31
N LEU A 524 -10.23 4.23 -7.58
CA LEU A 524 -11.44 3.57 -7.10
C LEU A 524 -12.65 4.43 -7.49
N LYS A 525 -13.45 3.95 -8.45
CA LYS A 525 -14.62 4.68 -8.95
C LYS A 525 -15.89 4.41 -8.15
N SER A 526 -16.03 3.19 -7.61
CA SER A 526 -17.21 2.78 -6.85
C SER A 526 -17.14 3.31 -5.42
N VAL A 527 -18.22 3.94 -4.97
CA VAL A 527 -18.37 4.38 -3.57
C VAL A 527 -18.25 3.19 -2.61
N ASN A 528 -18.80 2.03 -2.97
CA ASN A 528 -18.74 0.81 -2.16
C ASN A 528 -17.32 0.30 -1.95
N ASN A 529 -16.41 0.56 -2.89
CA ASN A 529 -15.00 0.21 -2.77
C ASN A 529 -14.18 1.31 -2.11
N LEU A 530 -14.52 2.58 -2.33
CA LEU A 530 -13.79 3.72 -1.76
C LEU A 530 -14.11 3.92 -0.26
N ALA A 531 -15.37 3.81 0.13
CA ALA A 531 -15.81 4.11 1.49
C ALA A 531 -15.09 3.28 2.58
N PRO A 532 -14.95 1.94 2.47
CA PRO A 532 -14.22 1.16 3.47
C PRO A 532 -12.75 1.56 3.60
N VAL A 533 -12.10 1.83 2.47
CA VAL A 533 -10.69 2.28 2.47
C VAL A 533 -10.57 3.64 3.16
N LYS A 534 -11.46 4.58 2.84
CA LYS A 534 -11.50 5.92 3.44
C LYS A 534 -11.78 5.87 4.95
N GLN A 535 -12.77 5.11 5.38
CA GLN A 535 -13.16 4.99 6.79
C GLN A 535 -12.07 4.40 7.68
N THR A 536 -11.26 3.53 7.12
CA THR A 536 -10.17 2.84 7.84
C THR A 536 -8.81 3.52 7.68
N THR A 537 -8.72 4.63 6.93
CA THR A 537 -7.47 5.38 6.69
C THR A 537 -7.54 6.76 7.37
N GLY A 538 -6.79 6.94 8.45
CA GLY A 538 -6.67 8.24 9.12
C GLY A 538 -5.61 9.15 8.50
N GLY A 539 -5.66 10.44 8.85
CA GLY A 539 -4.61 11.42 8.51
C GLY A 539 -4.58 11.84 7.03
N VAL A 540 -5.68 11.67 6.31
CA VAL A 540 -5.81 12.07 4.90
C VAL A 540 -6.87 13.15 4.78
N HIS A 541 -6.48 14.31 4.25
CA HIS A 541 -7.41 15.43 4.02
C HIS A 541 -8.52 15.05 3.04
N GLU A 542 -9.75 15.54 3.26
CA GLU A 542 -10.94 15.20 2.48
C GLU A 542 -10.77 15.45 0.97
N ALA A 543 -10.14 16.55 0.62
CA ALA A 543 -9.90 16.92 -0.77
C ALA A 543 -9.04 15.90 -1.54
N LEU A 544 -8.15 15.15 -0.87
CA LEU A 544 -7.34 14.12 -1.51
C LEU A 544 -8.19 12.92 -1.92
N TRP A 545 -9.19 12.58 -1.11
CA TRP A 545 -10.12 11.50 -1.44
C TRP A 545 -10.93 11.79 -2.70
N SER A 546 -11.25 13.06 -2.93
CA SER A 546 -11.98 13.48 -4.14
C SER A 546 -11.20 13.25 -5.44
N ASN A 547 -9.87 13.13 -5.37
CA ASN A 547 -9.01 12.87 -6.52
C ASN A 547 -8.91 11.39 -6.90
N ILE A 548 -9.17 10.46 -5.95
CA ILE A 548 -9.01 9.02 -6.17
C ILE A 548 -9.77 8.50 -7.40
N PRO A 549 -11.05 8.88 -7.65
CA PRO A 549 -11.78 8.40 -8.83
C PRO A 549 -11.21 8.87 -10.17
N SER A 550 -10.40 9.94 -10.19
CA SER A 550 -9.84 10.55 -11.39
C SER A 550 -8.36 10.17 -11.65
N LEU A 551 -7.74 9.38 -10.79
CA LEU A 551 -6.37 8.94 -10.97
C LEU A 551 -6.20 8.13 -12.26
N GLY A 552 -5.09 8.34 -12.94
CA GLY A 552 -4.68 7.56 -14.12
C GLY A 552 -4.02 6.22 -13.74
N PRO A 553 -3.80 5.34 -14.73
CA PRO A 553 -3.06 4.11 -14.52
C PRO A 553 -1.66 4.37 -13.95
N GLY A 554 -1.28 3.61 -12.93
CA GLY A 554 0.01 3.76 -12.25
C GLY A 554 0.09 4.91 -11.24
N GLN A 555 -0.94 5.74 -11.13
CA GLN A 555 -1.02 6.77 -10.11
C GLN A 555 -1.71 6.24 -8.85
N CYS A 556 -1.23 6.62 -7.69
CA CYS A 556 -1.85 6.25 -6.42
C CYS A 556 -1.61 7.29 -5.33
N LEU A 557 -2.51 7.32 -4.35
CA LEU A 557 -2.29 7.97 -3.07
C LEU A 557 -1.57 6.98 -2.14
N VAL A 558 -0.41 7.35 -1.64
CA VAL A 558 0.34 6.56 -0.64
C VAL A 558 0.11 7.17 0.73
N THR A 559 -0.35 6.34 1.67
CA THR A 559 -0.66 6.75 3.05
C THR A 559 0.02 5.84 4.07
N GLY A 560 0.07 6.28 5.32
CA GLY A 560 0.60 5.50 6.43
C GLY A 560 1.97 5.96 6.91
N ALA A 561 2.59 5.17 7.77
CA ALA A 561 3.81 5.57 8.47
C ALA A 561 5.09 5.53 7.59
N VAL A 562 4.98 5.14 6.34
CA VAL A 562 6.10 5.12 5.38
C VAL A 562 6.59 6.52 5.07
N PHE A 563 5.66 7.48 4.93
CA PHE A 563 5.93 8.89 4.75
C PHE A 563 5.24 9.71 5.84
N LYS A 564 5.74 10.90 6.10
CA LYS A 564 5.16 11.80 7.12
C LYS A 564 3.75 12.28 6.76
N ASN A 565 3.54 12.52 5.46
CA ASN A 565 2.28 13.01 4.93
C ASN A 565 1.80 12.12 3.78
N PRO A 566 0.49 12.02 3.54
CA PRO A 566 -0.04 11.33 2.36
C PRO A 566 0.45 12.00 1.07
N LEU A 567 0.91 11.19 0.11
CA LEU A 567 1.50 11.67 -1.15
C LEU A 567 0.82 11.02 -2.36
N PHE A 568 0.61 11.81 -3.42
CA PHE A 568 0.32 11.24 -4.72
C PHE A 568 1.62 10.85 -5.42
N VAL A 569 1.69 9.61 -5.83
CA VAL A 569 2.88 9.01 -6.46
C VAL A 569 2.52 8.43 -7.82
N GLU A 570 3.32 8.72 -8.81
CA GLU A 570 3.32 8.01 -10.07
C GLU A 570 4.32 6.86 -9.96
N ILE A 571 3.79 5.66 -9.81
CA ILE A 571 4.60 4.45 -9.64
C ILE A 571 5.37 4.18 -10.93
N ARG A 572 6.65 3.88 -10.82
CA ARG A 572 7.46 3.49 -11.97
C ARG A 572 6.90 2.20 -12.62
N PRO A 573 7.05 1.99 -13.92
CA PRO A 573 6.82 0.69 -14.50
C PRO A 573 7.70 -0.38 -13.86
N ALA A 574 7.21 -1.60 -13.77
CA ALA A 574 8.02 -2.74 -13.37
C ALA A 574 9.10 -3.02 -14.44
N LYS A 575 10.27 -3.47 -13.98
CA LYS A 575 11.39 -3.86 -14.83
C LYS A 575 11.22 -5.28 -15.36
N SER A 576 10.58 -6.12 -14.57
CA SER A 576 10.31 -7.53 -14.87
C SER A 576 9.05 -7.69 -15.71
N LYS A 577 8.94 -8.84 -16.37
CA LYS A 577 7.81 -9.20 -17.22
C LYS A 577 6.63 -9.65 -16.37
N ARG A 578 5.44 -9.22 -16.74
CA ARG A 578 4.18 -9.72 -16.23
C ARG A 578 3.46 -10.55 -17.31
N MET A 579 2.81 -11.63 -16.91
CA MET A 579 1.84 -12.31 -17.76
C MET A 579 0.56 -11.49 -17.77
N PHE A 580 -0.03 -11.28 -18.91
CA PHE A 580 -1.18 -10.46 -19.19
C PHE A 580 -1.10 -8.99 -18.90
N THR A 581 -1.22 -8.47 -19.95
CA THR A 581 -1.91 -7.23 -20.16
C THR A 581 -3.05 -7.47 -21.09
N SER A 582 -4.20 -7.35 -20.60
CA SER A 582 -5.43 -7.30 -21.39
C SER A 582 -5.39 -6.12 -22.37
#